data_f303495cb643750252ed149c6014bb23
#
_entry.id   f303495cb643750252ed149c6014bb23
#
_cell.length_a   1.000
_cell.length_b   1.000
_cell.length_c   1.000
_cell.angle_alpha   90.00
_cell.angle_beta   90.00
_cell.angle_gamma   90.00
#
_symmetry.space_group_name_H-M   'P 1'
#
loop_
_entity.id
_entity.type
_entity.pdbx_description
1 polymer ?
#
loop_
_entity_poly.entity_id
_entity_poly.type
_entity_poly.pdbx_seq_one_letter_code
_entity_poly.pdbx_strand_id
1 'polypeptide(L)'
;MIFIYLILFLIVFYFVFDRLTKNYLNPYKLIFIFGKKGSGKTTTLTKIALDHIRKGYKVYSTIEIPGTYLFDIREIGLRTFEPKSIVLCDEIVMVWDARDFSKFPKYVRDFFKYQRQYKLKVYLFSQTIPISSHRTILLGSNVRKPISRISNK
;
A
#
# COMPACT_ATOMS: atom_id res chain seq x y z
N MET A 1 39.91 21.85 15.18
CA MET A 1 39.46 22.37 13.86
C MET A 1 39.13 21.25 12.89
N ILE A 2 40.04 20.31 12.59
CA ILE A 2 39.84 19.21 11.62
C ILE A 2 38.63 18.34 11.95
N PHE A 3 38.41 18.00 13.22
CA PHE A 3 37.23 17.20 13.66
C PHE A 3 35.89 17.86 13.35
N ILE A 4 35.79 19.18 13.44
CA ILE A 4 34.57 19.93 13.15
C ILE A 4 34.22 19.83 11.65
N TYR A 5 35.23 19.98 10.79
CA TYR A 5 35.06 19.86 9.34
C TYR A 5 34.68 18.42 8.93
N LEU A 6 35.26 17.41 9.60
CA LEU A 6 34.90 16.01 9.38
C LEU A 6 33.43 15.73 9.73
N ILE A 7 32.98 16.22 10.87
CA ILE A 7 31.57 16.06 11.31
C ILE A 7 30.63 16.76 10.32
N LEU A 8 30.96 17.99 9.94
CA LEU A 8 30.14 18.75 8.97
C LEU A 8 30.07 18.03 7.62
N PHE A 9 31.18 17.50 7.15
CA PHE A 9 31.23 16.70 5.92
C PHE A 9 30.36 15.45 6.00
N LEU A 10 30.37 14.70 7.11
CA LEU A 10 29.54 13.52 7.31
C LEU A 10 28.05 13.86 7.33
N ILE A 11 27.67 14.97 7.95
CA ILE A 11 26.28 15.44 7.98
C ILE A 11 25.82 15.80 6.56
N VAL A 12 26.58 16.58 5.83
CA VAL A 12 26.26 16.97 4.45
C VAL A 12 26.19 15.75 3.55
N PHE A 13 27.16 14.84 3.66
CA PHE A 13 27.18 13.59 2.92
C PHE A 13 25.94 12.74 3.20
N TYR A 14 25.52 12.61 4.48
CA TYR A 14 24.32 11.88 4.86
C TYR A 14 23.07 12.49 4.21
N PHE A 15 22.91 13.82 4.26
CA PHE A 15 21.75 14.49 3.65
C PHE A 15 21.73 14.34 2.12
N VAL A 16 22.88 14.47 1.46
CA VAL A 16 22.99 14.30 0.01
C VAL A 16 22.69 12.84 -0.38
N PHE A 17 23.28 11.89 0.35
CA PHE A 17 23.07 10.47 0.13
C PHE A 17 21.59 10.08 0.32
N ASP A 18 20.94 10.53 1.42
CA ASP A 18 19.51 10.28 1.66
C ASP A 18 18.64 10.86 0.54
N ARG A 19 18.96 12.06 0.06
CA ARG A 19 18.22 12.70 -1.03
C ARG A 19 18.39 11.98 -2.36
N LEU A 20 19.59 11.52 -2.68
CA LEU A 20 19.86 10.75 -3.89
C LEU A 20 19.22 9.36 -3.84
N THR A 21 19.25 8.71 -2.67
CA THR A 21 18.74 7.34 -2.51
C THR A 21 17.21 7.30 -2.49
N LYS A 22 16.52 8.37 -2.05
CA LYS A 22 15.05 8.45 -2.09
C LYS A 22 14.47 8.23 -3.48
N ASN A 23 15.17 8.65 -4.53
CA ASN A 23 14.72 8.49 -5.91
C ASN A 23 14.82 7.04 -6.41
N TYR A 24 15.65 6.19 -5.76
CA TYR A 24 15.78 4.77 -6.08
C TYR A 24 14.79 3.88 -5.34
N LEU A 25 14.08 4.40 -4.31
CA LEU A 25 13.04 3.65 -3.63
C LEU A 25 11.85 3.46 -4.58
N ASN A 26 11.55 2.19 -4.87
CA ASN A 26 10.42 1.85 -5.73
C ASN A 26 9.11 2.43 -5.14
N PRO A 27 8.41 3.35 -5.84
CA PRO A 27 7.18 3.98 -5.36
C PRO A 27 5.99 3.00 -5.34
N TYR A 28 6.12 1.87 -6.05
CA TYR A 28 5.06 0.87 -6.20
C TYR A 28 5.09 -0.11 -5.03
N LYS A 29 4.35 0.22 -3.97
CA LYS A 29 4.32 -0.53 -2.71
C LYS A 29 3.00 -1.25 -2.56
N LEU A 30 3.04 -2.43 -1.94
CA LEU A 30 1.88 -3.09 -1.38
C LEU A 30 1.72 -2.60 0.06
N ILE A 31 0.60 -2.00 0.39
CA ILE A 31 0.35 -1.35 1.69
C ILE A 31 -0.89 -1.99 2.31
N PHE A 32 -0.71 -2.59 3.49
CA PHE A 32 -1.80 -3.12 4.28
C PHE A 32 -2.24 -2.10 5.33
N ILE A 33 -3.55 -1.86 5.43
CA ILE A 33 -4.15 -0.97 6.41
C ILE A 33 -5.15 -1.78 7.24
N PHE A 34 -4.86 -1.91 8.52
CA PHE A 34 -5.69 -2.68 9.44
C PHE A 34 -6.42 -1.75 10.39
N GLY A 35 -7.64 -2.15 10.76
CA GLY A 35 -8.41 -1.41 11.76
C GLY A 35 -9.69 -2.14 12.13
N LYS A 36 -10.12 -1.99 13.39
CA LYS A 36 -11.38 -2.54 13.90
C LYS A 36 -12.58 -2.01 13.09
N LYS A 37 -13.72 -2.72 13.13
CA LYS A 37 -14.99 -2.22 12.58
C LYS A 37 -15.30 -0.83 13.17
N GLY A 38 -15.70 0.11 12.32
CA GLY A 38 -15.98 1.50 12.72
C GLY A 38 -14.74 2.39 12.96
N SER A 39 -13.52 1.95 12.66
CA SER A 39 -12.29 2.77 12.82
C SER A 39 -12.06 3.80 11.70
N GLY A 40 -13.00 3.96 10.76
CA GLY A 40 -12.86 4.92 9.66
C GLY A 40 -12.01 4.41 8.48
N LYS A 41 -11.92 3.08 8.27
CA LYS A 41 -11.18 2.51 7.13
C LYS A 41 -11.68 3.04 5.78
N THR A 42 -13.00 2.99 5.56
CA THR A 42 -13.62 3.47 4.32
C THR A 42 -13.38 4.96 4.11
N THR A 43 -13.46 5.77 5.16
CA THR A 43 -13.13 7.21 5.10
C THR A 43 -11.66 7.43 4.73
N THR A 44 -10.75 6.62 5.30
CA THR A 44 -9.32 6.67 4.97
C THR A 44 -9.08 6.24 3.52
N LEU A 45 -9.77 5.20 3.06
CA LEU A 45 -9.69 4.71 1.68
C LEU A 45 -10.15 5.81 0.71
N THR A 46 -11.31 6.43 0.98
CA THR A 46 -11.83 7.55 0.17
C THR A 46 -10.86 8.72 0.13
N LYS A 47 -10.27 9.09 1.27
CA LYS A 47 -9.25 10.16 1.32
C LYS A 47 -8.04 9.82 0.46
N ILE A 48 -7.52 8.60 0.55
CA ILE A 48 -6.39 8.13 -0.26
C ILE A 48 -6.75 8.16 -1.75
N ALA A 49 -7.97 7.73 -2.12
CA ALA A 49 -8.45 7.78 -3.50
C ALA A 49 -8.43 9.21 -4.04
N LEU A 50 -9.08 10.14 -3.33
CA LEU A 50 -9.17 11.54 -3.75
C LEU A 50 -7.80 12.22 -3.83
N ASP A 51 -6.91 11.95 -2.89
CA ASP A 51 -5.55 12.50 -2.89
C ASP A 51 -4.73 12.02 -4.11
N HIS A 52 -4.93 10.77 -4.56
CA HIS A 52 -4.26 10.27 -5.75
C HIS A 52 -4.90 10.76 -7.05
N ILE A 53 -6.23 10.88 -7.08
CA ILE A 53 -6.95 11.49 -8.23
C ILE A 53 -6.48 12.94 -8.45
N ARG A 54 -6.39 13.74 -7.38
CA ARG A 54 -5.88 15.13 -7.46
C ARG A 54 -4.45 15.21 -8.00
N LYS A 55 -3.65 14.16 -7.82
CA LYS A 55 -2.28 14.04 -8.35
C LYS A 55 -2.25 13.51 -9.79
N GLY A 56 -3.40 13.28 -10.42
CA GLY A 56 -3.52 12.78 -11.80
C GLY A 56 -3.31 11.27 -11.96
N TYR A 57 -3.35 10.50 -10.87
CA TYR A 57 -3.26 9.04 -10.98
C TYR A 57 -4.61 8.43 -11.33
N LYS A 58 -4.61 7.39 -12.17
CA LYS A 58 -5.78 6.51 -12.31
C LYS A 58 -5.93 5.67 -11.05
N VAL A 59 -7.14 5.67 -10.49
CA VAL A 59 -7.45 4.97 -9.24
C VAL A 59 -8.54 3.96 -9.50
N TYR A 60 -8.25 2.70 -9.20
CA TYR A 60 -9.20 1.58 -9.21
C TYR A 60 -9.63 1.29 -7.78
N SER A 61 -10.93 1.07 -7.54
CA SER A 61 -11.46 0.83 -6.21
C SER A 61 -12.50 -0.29 -6.23
N THR A 62 -12.57 -1.08 -5.16
CA THR A 62 -13.63 -2.09 -4.97
C THR A 62 -14.91 -1.49 -4.40
N ILE A 63 -14.87 -0.23 -3.96
CA ILE A 63 -16.06 0.52 -3.53
C ILE A 63 -16.25 1.73 -4.44
N GLU A 64 -17.49 2.15 -4.59
CA GLU A 64 -17.83 3.29 -5.43
C GLU A 64 -17.35 4.60 -4.78
N ILE A 65 -16.45 5.29 -5.47
CA ILE A 65 -15.94 6.62 -5.08
C ILE A 65 -15.92 7.48 -6.35
N PRO A 66 -16.40 8.75 -6.27
CA PRO A 66 -16.37 9.64 -7.43
C PRO A 66 -14.96 9.78 -8.01
N GLY A 67 -14.84 9.55 -9.32
CA GLY A 67 -13.57 9.65 -10.05
C GLY A 67 -12.67 8.40 -9.99
N THR A 68 -13.16 7.29 -9.44
CA THR A 68 -12.46 6.01 -9.49
C THR A 68 -13.10 5.05 -10.52
N TYR A 69 -12.31 4.09 -10.98
CA TYR A 69 -12.77 2.98 -11.79
C TYR A 69 -13.15 1.81 -10.87
N LEU A 70 -14.45 1.51 -10.81
CA LEU A 70 -14.96 0.39 -10.00
C LEU A 70 -14.52 -0.94 -10.59
N PHE A 71 -14.16 -1.90 -9.74
CA PHE A 71 -13.87 -3.28 -10.12
C PHE A 71 -14.26 -4.26 -9.01
N ASP A 72 -14.55 -5.51 -9.37
CA ASP A 72 -14.79 -6.57 -8.39
C ASP A 72 -13.43 -7.09 -7.86
N ILE A 73 -13.33 -7.29 -6.56
CA ILE A 73 -12.13 -7.83 -5.92
C ILE A 73 -11.73 -9.19 -6.52
N ARG A 74 -12.68 -9.96 -7.04
CA ARG A 74 -12.45 -11.26 -7.71
C ARG A 74 -11.71 -11.13 -9.04
N GLU A 75 -11.72 -9.93 -9.64
CA GLU A 75 -11.00 -9.64 -10.88
C GLU A 75 -9.48 -9.45 -10.66
N ILE A 76 -9.02 -9.41 -9.40
CA ILE A 76 -7.58 -9.28 -9.10
C ILE A 76 -6.81 -10.44 -9.71
N GLY A 77 -5.82 -10.09 -10.52
CA GLY A 77 -4.99 -11.05 -11.25
C GLY A 77 -5.57 -11.55 -12.57
N LEU A 78 -6.86 -11.31 -12.84
CA LEU A 78 -7.50 -11.56 -14.13
C LEU A 78 -7.58 -10.28 -14.98
N ARG A 79 -7.87 -9.16 -14.32
CA ARG A 79 -7.96 -7.85 -14.94
C ARG A 79 -6.58 -7.22 -15.10
N THR A 80 -6.32 -6.62 -16.23
CA THR A 80 -5.13 -5.80 -16.47
C THR A 80 -5.40 -4.37 -15.98
N PHE A 81 -4.58 -3.90 -15.05
CA PHE A 81 -4.59 -2.51 -14.58
C PHE A 81 -3.55 -1.70 -15.35
N GLU A 82 -3.84 -0.43 -15.60
CA GLU A 82 -2.87 0.44 -16.26
C GLU A 82 -1.61 0.65 -15.39
N PRO A 83 -0.43 0.65 -16.00
CA PRO A 83 0.80 0.95 -15.27
C PRO A 83 0.75 2.31 -14.59
N LYS A 84 1.44 2.46 -13.46
CA LYS A 84 1.46 3.66 -12.62
C LYS A 84 0.11 4.01 -11.98
N SER A 85 -0.85 3.08 -11.94
CA SER A 85 -2.15 3.28 -11.28
C SER A 85 -2.13 2.87 -9.81
N ILE A 86 -3.20 3.25 -9.12
CA ILE A 86 -3.45 2.96 -7.71
C ILE A 86 -4.60 1.96 -7.64
N VAL A 87 -4.45 0.89 -6.88
CA VAL A 87 -5.49 -0.11 -6.66
C VAL A 87 -5.85 -0.11 -5.18
N LEU A 88 -7.13 0.10 -4.88
CA LEU A 88 -7.67 0.17 -3.53
C LEU A 88 -8.66 -0.97 -3.33
N CYS A 89 -8.34 -1.87 -2.41
CA CYS A 89 -9.19 -3.03 -2.09
C CYS A 89 -9.71 -2.90 -0.66
N ASP A 90 -11.02 -2.80 -0.52
CA ASP A 90 -11.67 -2.88 0.79
C ASP A 90 -12.03 -4.33 1.11
N GLU A 91 -11.88 -4.70 2.37
CA GLU A 91 -12.25 -6.00 2.96
C GLU A 91 -11.75 -7.25 2.20
N ILE A 92 -10.48 -7.25 1.82
CA ILE A 92 -9.87 -8.36 1.07
C ILE A 92 -10.06 -9.74 1.75
N VAL A 93 -10.14 -9.77 3.07
CA VAL A 93 -10.30 -10.99 3.88
C VAL A 93 -11.67 -11.65 3.67
N MET A 94 -12.69 -10.92 3.21
CA MET A 94 -14.01 -11.51 2.95
C MET A 94 -14.01 -12.45 1.75
N VAL A 95 -13.11 -12.24 0.80
CA VAL A 95 -13.04 -13.04 -0.44
C VAL A 95 -11.94 -14.10 -0.33
N TRP A 96 -10.83 -13.73 0.30
CA TRP A 96 -9.69 -14.64 0.48
C TRP A 96 -9.24 -14.63 1.94
N ASP A 97 -9.29 -15.79 2.60
CA ASP A 97 -8.77 -15.92 3.96
C ASP A 97 -7.26 -15.69 3.95
N ALA A 98 -6.86 -14.50 4.39
CA ALA A 98 -5.46 -14.10 4.44
C ALA A 98 -4.60 -14.99 5.37
N ARG A 99 -5.23 -15.89 6.16
CA ARG A 99 -4.53 -16.86 7.01
C ARG A 99 -3.92 -17.98 6.19
N ASP A 100 -4.48 -18.28 5.03
CA ASP A 100 -4.02 -19.36 4.18
C ASP A 100 -3.75 -18.87 2.75
N PHE A 101 -2.60 -18.17 2.60
CA PHE A 101 -2.15 -17.68 1.30
C PHE A 101 -1.94 -18.82 0.27
N SER A 102 -1.76 -20.07 0.77
CA SER A 102 -1.59 -21.24 -0.11
C SER A 102 -2.87 -21.59 -0.86
N LYS A 103 -4.04 -21.26 -0.28
CA LYS A 103 -5.36 -21.48 -0.91
C LYS A 103 -5.75 -20.40 -1.92
N PHE A 104 -5.00 -19.32 -2.01
CA PHE A 104 -5.28 -18.31 -3.03
C PHE A 104 -5.08 -18.89 -4.43
N PRO A 105 -5.97 -18.57 -5.39
CA PRO A 105 -5.75 -18.92 -6.78
C PRO A 105 -4.36 -18.44 -7.24
N LYS A 106 -3.72 -19.22 -8.12
CA LYS A 106 -2.37 -18.92 -8.62
C LYS A 106 -2.27 -17.50 -9.19
N TYR A 107 -3.26 -17.07 -9.97
CA TYR A 107 -3.27 -15.75 -10.60
C TYR A 107 -3.30 -14.59 -9.57
N VAL A 108 -3.97 -14.77 -8.43
CA VAL A 108 -3.99 -13.77 -7.33
C VAL A 108 -2.63 -13.69 -6.66
N ARG A 109 -2.01 -14.83 -6.38
CA ARG A 109 -0.65 -14.89 -5.79
C ARG A 109 0.37 -14.25 -6.72
N ASP A 110 0.28 -14.54 -8.01
CA ASP A 110 1.17 -13.99 -9.02
C ASP A 110 0.98 -12.47 -9.15
N PHE A 111 -0.27 -11.97 -9.09
CA PHE A 111 -0.54 -10.54 -9.09
C PHE A 111 0.18 -9.82 -7.94
N PHE A 112 0.04 -10.29 -6.70
CA PHE A 112 0.70 -9.66 -5.55
C PHE A 112 2.22 -9.81 -5.57
N LYS A 113 2.72 -10.91 -6.12
CA LYS A 113 4.16 -11.15 -6.30
C LYS A 113 4.77 -10.16 -7.31
N TYR A 114 4.09 -9.93 -8.43
CA TYR A 114 4.60 -9.13 -9.54
C TYR A 114 4.05 -7.71 -9.61
N GLN A 115 3.22 -7.27 -8.65
CA GLN A 115 2.56 -5.96 -8.67
C GLN A 115 3.55 -4.78 -8.87
N ARG A 116 4.80 -4.91 -8.40
CA ARG A 116 5.85 -3.90 -8.61
C ARG A 116 6.31 -3.83 -10.07
N GLN A 117 6.36 -4.97 -10.74
CA GLN A 117 6.72 -5.05 -12.17
C GLN A 117 5.61 -4.41 -13.02
N TYR A 118 4.36 -4.57 -12.60
CA TYR A 118 3.21 -3.91 -13.22
C TYR A 118 3.14 -2.41 -12.90
N LYS A 119 4.07 -1.90 -12.10
CA LYS A 119 4.11 -0.50 -11.63
C LYS A 119 2.82 -0.09 -10.92
N LEU A 120 2.24 -0.97 -10.12
CA LEU A 120 1.01 -0.73 -9.37
C LEU A 120 1.31 -0.42 -7.90
N LYS A 121 0.63 0.56 -7.34
CA LYS A 121 0.61 0.82 -5.92
C LYS A 121 -0.71 0.31 -5.36
N VAL A 122 -0.64 -0.69 -4.50
CA VAL A 122 -1.83 -1.41 -4.02
C VAL A 122 -2.04 -1.14 -2.53
N TYR A 123 -3.24 -0.75 -2.16
CA TYR A 123 -3.68 -0.59 -0.78
C TYR A 123 -4.73 -1.66 -0.47
N LEU A 124 -4.48 -2.43 0.56
CA LEU A 124 -5.38 -3.48 1.04
C LEU A 124 -5.90 -3.11 2.42
N PHE A 125 -7.20 -3.04 2.55
CA PHE A 125 -7.86 -2.76 3.81
C PHE A 125 -8.43 -4.05 4.40
N SER A 126 -8.25 -4.23 5.72
CA SER A 126 -8.74 -5.41 6.43
C SER A 126 -9.14 -5.07 7.87
N GLN A 127 -10.04 -5.87 8.43
CA GLN A 127 -10.43 -5.76 9.84
C GLN A 127 -9.47 -6.53 10.76
N THR A 128 -8.87 -7.60 10.25
CA THR A 128 -7.98 -8.48 10.99
C THR A 128 -6.57 -8.46 10.43
N ILE A 129 -5.59 -8.59 11.32
CA ILE A 129 -4.19 -8.77 10.92
C ILE A 129 -4.03 -10.22 10.47
N PRO A 130 -3.62 -10.50 9.23
CA PRO A 130 -3.31 -11.86 8.82
C PRO A 130 -2.13 -12.36 9.65
N ILE A 131 -2.33 -13.45 10.40
CA ILE A 131 -1.30 -14.03 11.29
C ILE A 131 -0.08 -14.51 10.47
N SER A 132 -0.25 -14.83 9.20
CA SER A 132 0.83 -15.18 8.26
C SER A 132 1.67 -13.99 7.80
N SER A 133 1.39 -12.78 8.28
CA SER A 133 2.05 -11.54 7.85
C SER A 133 3.55 -11.51 8.12
N HIS A 134 4.08 -12.34 9.03
CA HIS A 134 5.52 -12.48 9.24
C HIS A 134 6.29 -12.87 7.96
N ARG A 135 5.70 -13.69 7.08
CA ARG A 135 6.31 -14.01 5.78
C ARG A 135 6.02 -12.98 4.69
N THR A 136 4.84 -12.35 4.73
CA THR A 136 4.43 -11.34 3.74
C THR A 136 5.12 -9.99 3.99
N ILE A 137 5.42 -9.65 5.23
CA ILE A 137 6.20 -8.46 5.62
C ILE A 137 7.62 -8.51 5.03
N LEU A 138 8.23 -9.69 4.92
CA LEU A 138 9.54 -9.88 4.30
C LEU A 138 9.58 -9.55 2.80
N LEU A 139 8.43 -9.46 2.13
CA LEU A 139 8.33 -9.05 0.72
C LEU A 139 8.30 -7.53 0.51
N GLY A 140 8.63 -6.74 1.53
CA GLY A 140 8.77 -5.28 1.42
C GLY A 140 7.45 -4.50 1.46
N SER A 141 6.41 -5.06 2.08
CA SER A 141 5.18 -4.34 2.39
C SER A 141 5.37 -3.44 3.60
N ASN A 142 4.97 -2.16 3.48
CA ASN A 142 4.91 -1.26 4.62
C ASN A 142 3.58 -1.49 5.36
N VAL A 143 3.65 -2.11 6.53
CA VAL A 143 2.50 -2.21 7.44
C VAL A 143 2.35 -0.85 8.14
N ARG A 144 1.26 -0.13 7.87
CA ARG A 144 0.90 1.03 8.68
C ARG A 144 0.19 0.59 9.96
N LYS A 145 0.52 1.26 11.06
CA LYS A 145 -0.11 1.02 12.37
C LYS A 145 -1.64 1.12 12.27
N PRO A 146 -2.39 0.39 13.11
CA PRO A 146 -3.85 0.48 13.14
C PRO A 146 -4.29 1.92 13.34
N ILE A 147 -5.35 2.31 12.64
CA ILE A 147 -6.00 3.61 12.82
C ILE A 147 -6.62 3.59 14.21
N SER A 148 -6.01 4.28 15.17
CA SER A 148 -6.63 4.54 16.47
C SER A 148 -7.70 5.62 16.29
N ARG A 149 -8.86 5.46 16.94
CA ARG A 149 -9.83 6.54 17.06
C ARG A 149 -9.12 7.77 17.60
N ILE A 150 -9.16 8.87 16.87
CA ILE A 150 -8.90 10.17 17.46
C ILE A 150 -10.08 10.40 18.41
N SER A 151 -9.82 10.24 19.71
CA SER A 151 -10.78 10.59 20.75
C SER A 151 -10.87 12.12 20.72
N ASN A 152 -11.90 12.64 20.07
CA ASN A 152 -12.32 14.01 20.32
C ASN A 152 -12.91 14.03 21.73
N LYS A 153 -12.17 14.61 22.67
CA LYS A 153 -12.73 15.20 23.88
C LYS A 153 -13.26 16.57 23.54
#